data_eabdee77e6b0c99435835fcc6a37e279
#
_entry.id   eabdee77e6b0c99435835fcc6a37e279
#
_cell.length_a   1.000
_cell.length_b   1.000
_cell.length_c   1.000
_cell.angle_alpha   90.00
_cell.angle_beta   90.00
_cell.angle_gamma   90.00
#
_symmetry.space_group_name_H-M   'P 1'
#
loop_
_entity.id
_entity.type
_entity.pdbx_description
1 polymer ?
#
loop_
_entity_poly.entity_id
_entity_poly.type
_entity_poly.pdbx_seq_one_letter_code
_entity_poly.pdbx_strand_id
1 'polypeptide(L)'
;SWIFTFLTTQTKKRKYLKNQIPSFKTDTPVVVIGNINIGGTGKTPLVKYIASKLKEKGMKVGIVSRGYGGNFTGTLRVDDNTEYKKSGDEAQMLANLNVPLYLDKNRSRAIKNLINENDCDVILSDDGLQHYKMHRDIEIIVIDGSRRLGNGLTFPAGPLRESSKRLKTGNYIINNGGPTEDGEILMTLQPSKFVHLNTGKSYDIDKWPMHNQIHAVAGLGNPGRFFDTLSQLNFDIERHPFPDHHQFEESDFGFLDHHPIIMTEKDAARCKNFGNPRIWYLTVEPKIEESFINDLESRIRSLPNDE
;
A
#
# COMPACT_ATOMS: atom_id res chain seq x y z
N SER A 1 2.78 9.12 24.21
CA SER A 1 2.97 9.74 22.90
C SER A 1 1.87 9.39 21.89
N TRP A 2 1.41 8.16 21.79
CA TRP A 2 0.40 7.68 20.84
C TRP A 2 -1.03 8.20 21.16
N ILE A 3 -1.42 8.24 22.40
CA ILE A 3 -2.70 8.80 22.89
C ILE A 3 -2.79 10.29 22.53
N PHE A 4 -1.69 11.02 22.68
CA PHE A 4 -1.63 12.44 22.32
C PHE A 4 -1.82 12.66 20.81
N THR A 5 -1.17 11.85 19.97
CA THR A 5 -1.33 11.91 18.51
C THR A 5 -2.76 11.58 18.10
N PHE A 6 -3.40 10.62 18.74
CA PHE A 6 -4.78 10.24 18.50
C PHE A 6 -5.76 11.37 18.90
N LEU A 7 -5.61 11.93 20.09
CA LEU A 7 -6.45 13.04 20.56
C LEU A 7 -6.28 14.29 19.69
N THR A 8 -5.06 14.59 19.26
CA THR A 8 -4.80 15.72 18.35
C THR A 8 -5.38 15.49 16.96
N THR A 9 -5.39 14.25 16.46
CA THR A 9 -6.02 13.90 15.19
C THR A 9 -7.53 14.05 15.25
N GLN A 10 -8.18 13.62 16.34
CA GLN A 10 -9.63 13.80 16.54
C GLN A 10 -10.01 15.28 16.66
N THR A 11 -9.21 16.08 17.34
CA THR A 11 -9.43 17.52 17.43
C THR A 11 -9.26 18.22 16.09
N LYS A 12 -8.25 17.83 15.30
CA LYS A 12 -8.03 18.33 13.94
C LYS A 12 -9.17 17.94 13.00
N LYS A 13 -9.64 16.69 13.08
CA LYS A 13 -10.82 16.22 12.33
C LYS A 13 -12.06 17.07 12.61
N ARG A 14 -12.37 17.33 13.90
CA ARG A 14 -13.51 18.16 14.27
C ARG A 14 -13.40 19.59 13.70
N LYS A 15 -12.22 20.17 13.69
CA LYS A 15 -11.97 21.51 13.14
C LYS A 15 -12.09 21.50 11.60
N TYR A 16 -11.59 20.48 10.92
CA TYR A 16 -11.72 20.34 9.48
C TYR A 16 -13.19 20.20 9.05
N LEU A 17 -13.93 19.27 9.69
CA LEU A 17 -15.36 19.05 9.42
C LEU A 17 -16.23 20.28 9.72
N LYS A 18 -15.74 21.22 10.51
CA LYS A 18 -16.36 22.53 10.76
C LYS A 18 -15.81 23.65 9.86
N ASN A 19 -15.10 23.30 8.78
CA ASN A 19 -14.42 24.28 7.91
C ASN A 19 -13.49 25.26 8.64
N GLN A 20 -12.92 24.84 9.76
CA GLN A 20 -12.02 25.68 10.59
C GLN A 20 -10.53 25.44 10.30
N ILE A 21 -10.19 24.47 9.41
CA ILE A 21 -8.83 24.21 8.96
C ILE A 21 -8.77 24.55 7.47
N PRO A 22 -7.93 25.50 7.05
CA PRO A 22 -7.69 25.74 5.64
C PRO A 22 -7.16 24.44 5.01
N SER A 23 -7.85 23.91 4.00
CA SER A 23 -7.37 22.81 3.20
C SER A 23 -6.53 23.35 2.05
N PHE A 24 -5.40 22.68 1.79
CA PHE A 24 -4.69 22.92 0.54
C PHE A 24 -5.56 22.36 -0.60
N LYS A 25 -5.88 23.19 -1.59
CA LYS A 25 -6.61 22.81 -2.80
C LYS A 25 -5.65 22.81 -3.99
N THR A 26 -5.89 21.95 -4.95
CA THR A 26 -5.22 21.86 -6.24
C THR A 26 -6.26 21.54 -7.30
N ASP A 27 -6.01 21.95 -8.53
CA ASP A 27 -6.88 21.70 -9.68
C ASP A 27 -6.74 20.26 -10.17
N THR A 28 -5.58 19.63 -9.93
CA THR A 28 -5.38 18.21 -10.22
C THR A 28 -6.18 17.35 -9.23
N PRO A 29 -7.07 16.47 -9.71
CA PRO A 29 -7.85 15.56 -8.88
C PRO A 29 -7.03 14.75 -7.90
N VAL A 30 -7.47 14.68 -6.64
CA VAL A 30 -6.81 13.92 -5.57
C VAL A 30 -7.69 12.77 -5.12
N VAL A 31 -7.24 11.54 -5.39
CA VAL A 31 -7.86 10.30 -4.92
C VAL A 31 -7.12 9.81 -3.69
N VAL A 32 -7.80 9.78 -2.55
CA VAL A 32 -7.22 9.30 -1.29
C VAL A 32 -7.57 7.85 -1.09
N ILE A 33 -6.56 7.01 -0.96
CA ILE A 33 -6.70 5.60 -0.59
C ILE A 33 -6.22 5.44 0.86
N GLY A 34 -7.03 4.84 1.72
CA GLY A 34 -6.65 4.66 3.10
C GLY A 34 -7.54 3.67 3.84
N ASN A 35 -7.34 3.55 5.14
CA ASN A 35 -8.14 2.68 5.98
C ASN A 35 -8.49 3.37 7.31
N ILE A 36 -9.47 2.81 8.00
CA ILE A 36 -9.86 3.26 9.34
C ILE A 36 -9.38 2.33 10.46
N ASN A 37 -8.75 1.22 10.12
CA ASN A 37 -8.20 0.24 11.06
C ASN A 37 -6.69 0.42 11.25
N ILE A 38 -6.17 -0.08 12.36
CA ILE A 38 -4.73 -0.28 12.55
C ILE A 38 -4.32 -1.58 11.85
N GLY A 39 -3.15 -1.57 11.19
CA GLY A 39 -2.56 -2.73 10.52
C GLY A 39 -2.79 -2.76 9.01
N GLY A 40 -2.26 -3.78 8.36
CA GLY A 40 -2.35 -3.98 6.92
C GLY A 40 -3.76 -4.37 6.48
N THR A 41 -4.30 -3.62 5.52
CA THR A 41 -5.62 -3.89 4.91
C THR A 41 -5.54 -4.09 3.39
N GLY A 42 -4.32 -4.12 2.81
CA GLY A 42 -4.14 -4.27 1.36
C GLY A 42 -4.16 -2.96 0.58
N LYS A 43 -3.92 -1.80 1.24
CA LYS A 43 -3.88 -0.49 0.57
C LYS A 43 -2.84 -0.40 -0.54
N THR A 44 -1.59 -0.71 -0.23
CA THR A 44 -0.48 -0.55 -1.19
C THR A 44 -0.67 -1.38 -2.46
N PRO A 45 -1.07 -2.66 -2.42
CA PRO A 45 -1.48 -3.40 -3.62
C PRO A 45 -2.61 -2.72 -4.40
N LEU A 46 -3.62 -2.16 -3.73
CA LEU A 46 -4.71 -1.45 -4.39
C LEU A 46 -4.21 -0.15 -5.06
N VAL A 47 -3.34 0.62 -4.40
CA VAL A 47 -2.72 1.82 -5.00
C VAL A 47 -1.93 1.44 -6.25
N LYS A 48 -1.13 0.36 -6.20
CA LYS A 48 -0.39 -0.18 -7.36
C LYS A 48 -1.35 -0.52 -8.50
N TYR A 49 -2.42 -1.24 -8.20
CA TYR A 49 -3.43 -1.64 -9.20
C TYR A 49 -4.09 -0.42 -9.84
N ILE A 50 -4.60 0.53 -9.05
CA ILE A 50 -5.26 1.74 -9.56
C ILE A 50 -4.29 2.55 -10.42
N ALA A 51 -3.06 2.77 -9.95
CA ALA A 51 -2.06 3.51 -10.70
C ALA A 51 -1.74 2.86 -12.05
N SER A 52 -1.55 1.54 -12.08
CA SER A 52 -1.29 0.79 -13.31
C SER A 52 -2.47 0.88 -14.28
N LYS A 53 -3.70 0.66 -13.78
CA LYS A 53 -4.90 0.69 -14.62
C LYS A 53 -5.21 2.07 -15.19
N LEU A 54 -5.05 3.14 -14.41
CA LEU A 54 -5.23 4.50 -14.91
C LEU A 54 -4.14 4.86 -15.92
N LYS A 55 -2.89 4.41 -15.71
CA LYS A 55 -1.81 4.57 -16.67
C LYS A 55 -2.06 3.81 -17.99
N GLU A 56 -2.58 2.56 -17.93
CA GLU A 56 -3.01 1.79 -19.11
C GLU A 56 -4.11 2.53 -19.90
N LYS A 57 -4.95 3.31 -19.23
CA LYS A 57 -5.99 4.16 -19.82
C LYS A 57 -5.49 5.54 -20.29
N GLY A 58 -4.16 5.73 -20.31
CA GLY A 58 -3.50 6.94 -20.81
C GLY A 58 -3.44 8.11 -19.84
N MET A 59 -3.79 7.92 -18.55
CA MET A 59 -3.70 9.00 -17.58
C MET A 59 -2.28 9.15 -17.00
N LYS A 60 -1.84 10.39 -16.81
CA LYS A 60 -0.60 10.74 -16.11
C LYS A 60 -0.86 10.69 -14.59
N VAL A 61 -0.42 9.63 -13.95
CA VAL A 61 -0.65 9.39 -12.52
C VAL A 61 0.56 9.86 -11.72
N GLY A 62 0.31 10.63 -10.65
CA GLY A 62 1.29 10.92 -9.60
C GLY A 62 0.89 10.25 -8.29
N ILE A 63 1.86 9.88 -7.45
CA ILE A 63 1.61 9.26 -6.15
C ILE A 63 2.26 10.09 -5.05
N VAL A 64 1.52 10.30 -3.95
CA VAL A 64 2.07 10.85 -2.72
C VAL A 64 1.85 9.90 -1.55
N SER A 65 2.90 9.65 -0.76
CA SER A 65 2.83 8.79 0.41
C SER A 65 3.56 9.41 1.62
N ARG A 66 3.38 8.83 2.81
CA ARG A 66 4.02 9.31 4.04
C ARG A 66 5.50 8.97 4.11
N GLY A 67 5.91 7.88 3.47
CA GLY A 67 7.22 7.30 3.65
C GLY A 67 7.36 6.72 5.07
N TYR A 68 6.38 5.89 5.49
CA TYR A 68 6.43 5.23 6.79
C TYR A 68 7.67 4.32 6.86
N GLY A 69 8.39 4.38 7.97
CA GLY A 69 9.66 3.65 8.14
C GLY A 69 10.87 4.31 7.48
N GLY A 70 10.68 5.33 6.62
CA GLY A 70 11.76 6.04 5.98
C GLY A 70 12.39 7.12 6.87
N ASN A 71 13.67 7.38 6.62
CA ASN A 71 14.45 8.41 7.31
C ASN A 71 14.81 9.55 6.35
N PHE A 72 13.95 10.57 6.29
CA PHE A 72 14.14 11.76 5.47
C PHE A 72 13.47 12.98 6.10
N THR A 73 13.90 14.16 5.69
CA THR A 73 13.34 15.45 6.09
C THR A 73 12.78 16.18 4.87
N GLY A 74 11.68 16.92 5.06
CA GLY A 74 11.03 17.62 3.96
C GLY A 74 10.29 16.66 3.01
N THR A 75 10.33 16.99 1.72
CA THR A 75 9.78 16.15 0.65
C THR A 75 10.91 15.36 -0.02
N LEU A 76 10.69 14.06 -0.22
CA LEU A 76 11.59 13.17 -0.94
C LEU A 76 10.90 12.70 -2.22
N ARG A 77 11.50 12.97 -3.38
CA ARG A 77 11.15 12.28 -4.62
C ARG A 77 11.83 10.91 -4.62
N VAL A 78 11.06 9.87 -4.88
CA VAL A 78 11.56 8.48 -4.92
C VAL A 78 11.84 8.09 -6.36
N ASP A 79 13.00 7.52 -6.58
CA ASP A 79 13.44 6.91 -7.84
C ASP A 79 14.04 5.53 -7.60
N ASP A 80 14.50 4.86 -8.66
CA ASP A 80 15.05 3.50 -8.61
C ASP A 80 16.31 3.38 -7.74
N ASN A 81 17.05 4.50 -7.53
CA ASN A 81 18.27 4.57 -6.75
C ASN A 81 18.00 4.93 -5.27
N THR A 82 16.76 5.25 -4.93
CA THR A 82 16.41 5.64 -3.57
C THR A 82 16.45 4.43 -2.64
N GLU A 83 17.33 4.46 -1.65
CA GLU A 83 17.46 3.39 -0.66
C GLU A 83 16.18 3.25 0.18
N TYR A 84 15.81 1.99 0.50
CA TYR A 84 14.64 1.73 1.34
C TYR A 84 14.72 2.40 2.72
N LYS A 85 15.93 2.53 3.31
CA LYS A 85 16.15 3.22 4.58
C LYS A 85 15.71 4.70 4.55
N LYS A 86 15.75 5.32 3.37
CA LYS A 86 15.27 6.69 3.16
C LYS A 86 13.77 6.74 2.91
N SER A 87 13.24 5.84 2.08
CA SER A 87 11.85 5.90 1.61
C SER A 87 10.86 5.06 2.43
N GLY A 88 11.31 4.00 3.07
CA GLY A 88 10.48 2.96 3.67
C GLY A 88 10.08 1.87 2.66
N ASP A 89 9.69 0.71 3.18
CA ASP A 89 9.38 -0.49 2.40
C ASP A 89 8.13 -0.32 1.49
N GLU A 90 7.06 0.29 1.97
CA GLU A 90 5.84 0.53 1.17
C GLU A 90 6.10 1.44 -0.03
N ALA A 91 6.92 2.49 0.15
CA ALA A 91 7.29 3.39 -0.94
C ALA A 91 8.14 2.69 -2.00
N GLN A 92 9.03 1.78 -1.60
CA GLN A 92 9.81 0.98 -2.56
C GLN A 92 8.93 0.07 -3.41
N MET A 93 7.84 -0.47 -2.86
CA MET A 93 6.87 -1.24 -3.64
C MET A 93 6.15 -0.38 -4.70
N LEU A 94 5.97 0.92 -4.45
CA LEU A 94 5.34 1.86 -5.38
C LEU A 94 6.33 2.42 -6.42
N ALA A 95 7.62 2.47 -6.12
CA ALA A 95 8.64 3.02 -7.01
C ALA A 95 8.71 2.28 -8.36
N ASN A 96 8.47 0.97 -8.37
CA ASN A 96 8.52 0.13 -9.57
C ASN A 96 7.42 0.44 -10.61
N LEU A 97 6.48 1.36 -10.31
CA LEU A 97 5.36 1.71 -11.23
C LEU A 97 5.77 2.68 -12.35
N ASN A 98 6.99 3.24 -12.28
CA ASN A 98 7.44 4.28 -13.21
C ASN A 98 6.43 5.45 -13.32
N VAL A 99 5.99 5.94 -12.17
CA VAL A 99 5.19 7.14 -12.00
C VAL A 99 5.86 8.06 -10.97
N PRO A 100 5.69 9.39 -11.06
CA PRO A 100 6.21 10.31 -10.04
C PRO A 100 5.72 9.93 -8.64
N LEU A 101 6.64 9.66 -7.70
CA LEU A 101 6.36 9.29 -6.33
C LEU A 101 7.04 10.25 -5.37
N TYR A 102 6.25 10.93 -4.53
CA TYR A 102 6.73 11.92 -3.57
C TYR A 102 6.31 11.55 -2.15
N LEU A 103 7.27 11.57 -1.25
CA LEU A 103 7.06 11.26 0.17
C LEU A 103 7.17 12.52 1.01
N ASP A 104 6.20 12.74 1.88
CA ASP A 104 6.26 13.80 2.89
C ASP A 104 5.26 13.53 4.03
N LYS A 105 5.65 13.83 5.25
CA LYS A 105 4.72 13.85 6.40
C LYS A 105 3.63 14.92 6.22
N ASN A 106 3.93 15.99 5.47
CA ASN A 106 2.98 17.00 5.02
C ASN A 106 2.54 16.72 3.58
N ARG A 107 1.43 16.01 3.40
CA ARG A 107 0.89 15.62 2.09
C ARG A 107 0.63 16.82 1.15
N SER A 108 0.18 17.93 1.69
CA SER A 108 -0.06 19.15 0.88
C SER A 108 1.24 19.66 0.26
N ARG A 109 2.36 19.55 0.98
CA ARG A 109 3.67 19.92 0.45
C ARG A 109 4.16 18.90 -0.59
N ALA A 110 3.94 17.61 -0.35
CA ALA A 110 4.25 16.58 -1.34
C ALA A 110 3.50 16.82 -2.66
N ILE A 111 2.21 17.11 -2.61
CA ILE A 111 1.39 17.41 -3.79
C ILE A 111 1.94 18.66 -4.51
N LYS A 112 2.24 19.73 -3.79
CA LYS A 112 2.81 20.95 -4.39
C LYS A 112 4.09 20.64 -5.18
N ASN A 113 5.01 19.89 -4.58
CA ASN A 113 6.26 19.56 -5.26
C ASN A 113 6.02 18.64 -6.46
N LEU A 114 5.09 17.69 -6.32
CA LEU A 114 4.76 16.77 -7.39
C LEU A 114 4.20 17.53 -8.61
N ILE A 115 3.20 18.40 -8.44
CA ILE A 115 2.59 19.14 -9.55
C ILE A 115 3.51 20.22 -10.15
N ASN A 116 4.43 20.78 -9.36
CA ASN A 116 5.40 21.73 -9.87
C ASN A 116 6.46 21.09 -10.78
N GLU A 117 6.77 19.82 -10.57
CA GLU A 117 7.81 19.09 -11.29
C GLU A 117 7.26 18.13 -12.35
N ASN A 118 5.95 17.81 -12.29
CA ASN A 118 5.34 16.83 -13.17
C ASN A 118 3.93 17.24 -13.57
N ASP A 119 3.59 16.97 -14.81
CA ASP A 119 2.25 17.09 -15.35
C ASP A 119 1.46 15.81 -14.99
N CYS A 120 0.42 15.93 -14.16
CA CYS A 120 -0.39 14.82 -13.68
C CYS A 120 -1.88 15.10 -13.91
N ASP A 121 -2.60 14.10 -14.46
CA ASP A 121 -4.06 14.13 -14.59
C ASP A 121 -4.75 13.74 -13.29
N VAL A 122 -4.06 12.99 -12.42
CA VAL A 122 -4.58 12.53 -11.12
C VAL A 122 -3.46 12.26 -10.13
N ILE A 123 -3.73 12.53 -8.86
CA ILE A 123 -2.83 12.25 -7.75
C ILE A 123 -3.47 11.19 -6.84
N LEU A 124 -2.76 10.07 -6.62
CA LEU A 124 -3.14 9.06 -5.65
C LEU A 124 -2.42 9.32 -4.33
N SER A 125 -3.16 9.44 -3.24
CA SER A 125 -2.57 9.59 -1.90
C SER A 125 -2.70 8.30 -1.11
N ASP A 126 -1.57 7.60 -0.93
CA ASP A 126 -1.49 6.39 -0.11
C ASP A 126 -1.52 6.73 1.39
N ASP A 127 -2.35 5.99 2.15
CA ASP A 127 -2.63 6.17 3.59
C ASP A 127 -2.97 7.63 3.96
N GLY A 128 -3.80 8.28 3.14
CA GLY A 128 -4.10 9.70 3.22
C GLY A 128 -5.36 10.08 4.03
N LEU A 129 -6.20 9.12 4.47
CA LEU A 129 -7.52 9.43 5.07
C LEU A 129 -7.44 10.36 6.28
N GLN A 130 -6.44 10.22 7.14
CA GLN A 130 -6.25 11.04 8.33
C GLN A 130 -5.59 12.40 8.07
N HIS A 131 -5.23 12.72 6.80
CA HIS A 131 -4.62 13.99 6.42
C HIS A 131 -5.66 15.06 6.06
N TYR A 132 -6.45 15.50 7.03
CA TYR A 132 -7.56 16.45 6.84
C TYR A 132 -7.20 17.84 6.30
N LYS A 133 -5.91 18.20 6.25
CA LYS A 133 -5.46 19.46 5.63
C LYS A 133 -5.29 19.35 4.11
N MET A 134 -5.24 18.16 3.59
CA MET A 134 -5.12 17.88 2.17
C MET A 134 -6.53 17.81 1.57
N HIS A 135 -6.76 18.56 0.50
CA HIS A 135 -7.97 18.43 -0.31
C HIS A 135 -8.05 17.01 -0.89
N ARG A 136 -9.27 16.55 -1.13
CA ARG A 136 -9.57 15.25 -1.72
C ARG A 136 -10.89 15.31 -2.46
N ASP A 137 -10.88 14.78 -3.66
CA ASP A 137 -12.04 14.72 -4.51
C ASP A 137 -12.74 13.38 -4.38
N ILE A 138 -11.94 12.31 -4.26
CA ILE A 138 -12.44 10.94 -4.12
C ILE A 138 -11.74 10.28 -2.94
N GLU A 139 -12.53 9.54 -2.13
CA GLU A 139 -12.04 8.75 -1.01
C GLU A 139 -12.37 7.28 -1.20
N ILE A 140 -11.33 6.44 -1.17
CA ILE A 140 -11.41 4.99 -1.21
C ILE A 140 -11.00 4.46 0.16
N ILE A 141 -11.93 3.82 0.87
CA ILE A 141 -11.69 3.25 2.20
C ILE A 141 -11.52 1.74 2.06
N VAL A 142 -10.35 1.24 2.43
CA VAL A 142 -10.05 -0.21 2.39
C VAL A 142 -10.28 -0.81 3.76
N ILE A 143 -11.05 -1.87 3.83
CA ILE A 143 -11.27 -2.67 5.04
C ILE A 143 -10.72 -4.09 4.85
N ASP A 144 -10.27 -4.69 5.93
CA ASP A 144 -9.92 -6.12 5.95
C ASP A 144 -11.22 -6.90 6.21
N GLY A 145 -11.69 -7.65 5.22
CA GLY A 145 -12.99 -8.34 5.29
C GLY A 145 -13.06 -9.42 6.35
N SER A 146 -11.92 -10.01 6.76
CA SER A 146 -11.89 -11.04 7.81
C SER A 146 -11.96 -10.44 9.21
N ARG A 147 -11.27 -9.32 9.44
CA ARG A 147 -11.26 -8.63 10.74
C ARG A 147 -12.34 -7.58 10.86
N ARG A 148 -12.83 -7.10 9.75
CA ARG A 148 -13.78 -5.99 9.65
C ARG A 148 -13.42 -4.85 10.60
N LEU A 149 -14.35 -4.41 11.43
CA LEU A 149 -14.17 -3.32 12.38
C LEU A 149 -13.71 -3.77 13.78
N GLY A 150 -13.45 -5.07 13.96
CA GLY A 150 -13.12 -5.65 15.26
C GLY A 150 -14.26 -5.42 16.27
N ASN A 151 -13.94 -4.89 17.45
CA ASN A 151 -14.95 -4.54 18.47
C ASN A 151 -15.67 -3.19 18.20
N GLY A 152 -15.42 -2.54 17.06
CA GLY A 152 -16.04 -1.27 16.69
C GLY A 152 -15.53 -0.04 17.43
N LEU A 153 -14.59 -0.20 18.34
CA LEU A 153 -14.05 0.89 19.16
C LEU A 153 -12.79 1.49 18.52
N THR A 154 -12.59 2.78 18.79
CA THR A 154 -11.38 3.47 18.38
C THR A 154 -10.23 3.20 19.34
N PHE A 155 -9.01 3.23 18.81
CA PHE A 155 -7.80 3.07 19.61
C PHE A 155 -7.74 4.09 20.79
N PRO A 156 -7.34 3.69 22.03
CA PRO A 156 -6.71 2.40 22.37
C PRO A 156 -7.70 1.27 22.75
N ALA A 157 -9.00 1.53 22.84
CA ALA A 157 -10.01 0.56 23.27
C ALA A 157 -10.35 -0.48 22.17
N GLY A 158 -9.99 -0.22 20.92
CA GLY A 158 -10.19 -1.10 19.78
C GLY A 158 -9.26 -0.78 18.61
N PRO A 159 -9.42 -1.47 17.47
CA PRO A 159 -8.49 -1.40 16.37
C PRO A 159 -8.71 -0.19 15.46
N LEU A 160 -9.73 0.64 15.68
CA LEU A 160 -10.07 1.69 14.73
C LEU A 160 -9.24 2.97 14.95
N ARG A 161 -8.71 3.53 13.86
CA ARG A 161 -8.11 4.88 13.82
C ARG A 161 -9.18 5.96 13.89
N GLU A 162 -10.37 5.66 13.33
CA GLU A 162 -11.54 6.54 13.26
C GLU A 162 -12.82 5.75 13.51
N SER A 163 -13.90 6.44 13.89
CA SER A 163 -15.21 5.83 14.09
C SER A 163 -15.70 5.12 12.81
N SER A 164 -16.43 4.01 12.95
CA SER A 164 -17.09 3.29 11.86
C SER A 164 -17.99 4.16 10.99
N LYS A 165 -18.53 5.25 11.53
CA LYS A 165 -19.30 6.26 10.77
C LYS A 165 -18.52 6.84 9.59
N ARG A 166 -17.20 6.71 9.59
CA ARG A 166 -16.32 7.16 8.51
C ARG A 166 -16.57 6.42 7.19
N LEU A 167 -17.02 5.15 7.25
CA LEU A 167 -17.38 4.38 6.07
C LEU A 167 -18.48 5.07 5.26
N LYS A 168 -19.43 5.72 5.92
CA LYS A 168 -20.56 6.40 5.24
C LYS A 168 -20.15 7.64 4.42
N THR A 169 -18.93 8.10 4.53
CA THR A 169 -18.43 9.32 3.87
C THR A 169 -17.44 9.03 2.75
N GLY A 170 -16.99 7.77 2.59
CA GLY A 170 -16.16 7.36 1.46
C GLY A 170 -16.97 7.23 0.18
N ASN A 171 -16.34 7.52 -0.96
CA ASN A 171 -16.95 7.30 -2.27
C ASN A 171 -16.97 5.81 -2.63
N TYR A 172 -15.94 5.08 -2.19
CA TYR A 172 -15.84 3.63 -2.37
C TYR A 172 -15.38 2.97 -1.09
N ILE A 173 -15.99 1.83 -0.79
CA ILE A 173 -15.58 0.94 0.30
C ILE A 173 -15.08 -0.35 -0.34
N ILE A 174 -13.77 -0.59 -0.24
CA ILE A 174 -13.14 -1.80 -0.78
C ILE A 174 -12.94 -2.81 0.36
N ASN A 175 -13.61 -3.94 0.24
CA ASN A 175 -13.50 -5.05 1.19
C ASN A 175 -12.43 -6.03 0.69
N ASN A 176 -11.30 -6.13 1.39
CA ASN A 176 -10.21 -7.05 1.06
C ASN A 176 -10.44 -8.41 1.70
N GLY A 177 -11.10 -9.29 0.97
CA GLY A 177 -11.38 -10.68 1.34
C GLY A 177 -12.42 -10.81 2.47
N GLY A 178 -13.34 -11.74 2.31
CA GLY A 178 -14.40 -11.98 3.27
C GLY A 178 -15.78 -11.57 2.74
N PRO A 179 -16.84 -11.77 3.53
CA PRO A 179 -18.19 -11.40 3.12
C PRO A 179 -18.32 -9.88 3.00
N THR A 180 -19.00 -9.44 1.93
CA THR A 180 -19.30 -8.02 1.66
C THR A 180 -20.63 -7.63 2.25
N GLU A 181 -20.74 -6.38 2.69
CA GLU A 181 -22.00 -5.70 3.00
C GLU A 181 -22.45 -4.83 1.82
N ASP A 182 -23.70 -4.35 1.85
CA ASP A 182 -24.23 -3.50 0.79
C ASP A 182 -23.36 -2.26 0.56
N GLY A 183 -23.08 -2.00 -0.72
CA GLY A 183 -22.23 -0.89 -1.14
C GLY A 183 -20.74 -1.12 -1.02
N GLU A 184 -20.29 -2.31 -0.60
CA GLU A 184 -18.90 -2.70 -0.59
C GLU A 184 -18.50 -3.38 -1.91
N ILE A 185 -17.32 -3.08 -2.38
CA ILE A 185 -16.70 -3.71 -3.55
C ILE A 185 -15.71 -4.78 -3.05
N LEU A 186 -15.90 -6.02 -3.49
CA LEU A 186 -14.98 -7.10 -3.13
C LEU A 186 -13.66 -6.97 -3.87
N MET A 187 -12.58 -7.02 -3.11
CA MET A 187 -11.23 -7.19 -3.60
C MET A 187 -10.63 -8.43 -2.94
N THR A 188 -9.92 -9.25 -3.69
CA THR A 188 -9.08 -10.32 -3.14
C THR A 188 -7.66 -10.15 -3.63
N LEU A 189 -6.68 -10.32 -2.74
CA LEU A 189 -5.27 -10.34 -3.12
C LEU A 189 -4.92 -11.77 -3.53
N GLN A 190 -4.57 -11.92 -4.81
CA GLN A 190 -4.17 -13.22 -5.35
C GLN A 190 -2.67 -13.25 -5.59
N PRO A 191 -1.99 -14.35 -5.25
CA PRO A 191 -0.62 -14.59 -5.67
C PRO A 191 -0.53 -14.53 -7.20
N SER A 192 0.52 -13.87 -7.72
CA SER A 192 0.66 -13.66 -9.17
C SER A 192 1.96 -14.25 -9.71
N LYS A 193 3.10 -13.77 -9.24
CA LYS A 193 4.41 -14.14 -9.80
C LYS A 193 5.45 -14.31 -8.70
N PHE A 194 6.42 -15.16 -8.98
CA PHE A 194 7.71 -15.14 -8.28
C PHE A 194 8.69 -14.27 -9.05
N VAL A 195 9.30 -13.32 -8.35
CA VAL A 195 10.26 -12.38 -8.94
C VAL A 195 11.60 -12.56 -8.25
N HIS A 196 12.66 -12.75 -9.03
CA HIS A 196 14.02 -12.87 -8.52
C HIS A 196 14.52 -11.52 -8.01
N LEU A 197 15.03 -11.49 -6.78
CA LEU A 197 15.37 -10.26 -6.07
C LEU A 197 16.34 -9.37 -6.87
N ASN A 198 17.43 -9.94 -7.40
CA ASN A 198 18.51 -9.17 -7.99
C ASN A 198 18.35 -8.90 -9.49
N THR A 199 17.73 -9.85 -10.23
CA THR A 199 17.65 -9.74 -11.70
C THR A 199 16.31 -9.24 -12.19
N GLY A 200 15.27 -9.22 -11.34
CA GLY A 200 13.89 -8.91 -11.72
C GLY A 200 13.24 -9.97 -12.63
N LYS A 201 13.97 -11.07 -12.93
CA LYS A 201 13.38 -12.17 -13.72
C LYS A 201 12.17 -12.73 -12.99
N SER A 202 11.07 -12.92 -13.71
CA SER A 202 9.81 -13.36 -13.10
C SER A 202 9.25 -14.59 -13.77
N TYR A 203 8.51 -15.37 -12.98
CA TYR A 203 7.76 -16.54 -13.44
C TYR A 203 6.33 -16.44 -12.90
N ASP A 204 5.36 -16.74 -13.74
CA ASP A 204 3.99 -17.02 -13.28
C ASP A 204 4.03 -18.25 -12.35
N ILE A 205 3.12 -18.33 -11.41
CA ILE A 205 3.15 -19.39 -10.39
C ILE A 205 3.10 -20.78 -10.99
N ASP A 206 2.26 -20.98 -12.01
CA ASP A 206 2.10 -22.24 -12.74
C ASP A 206 3.32 -22.62 -13.61
N LYS A 207 4.22 -21.66 -13.85
CA LYS A 207 5.45 -21.82 -14.64
C LYS A 207 6.71 -21.84 -13.78
N TRP A 208 6.59 -22.04 -12.46
CA TRP A 208 7.72 -22.07 -11.55
C TRP A 208 8.67 -23.23 -11.93
N PRO A 209 9.95 -22.93 -12.29
CA PRO A 209 10.85 -23.93 -12.88
C PRO A 209 11.71 -24.68 -11.87
N MET A 210 11.60 -24.36 -10.57
CA MET A 210 12.46 -24.89 -9.52
C MET A 210 11.71 -25.89 -8.64
N HIS A 211 12.42 -26.48 -7.67
CA HIS A 211 11.84 -27.41 -6.71
C HIS A 211 10.70 -26.76 -5.90
N ASN A 212 9.74 -27.59 -5.49
CA ASN A 212 8.65 -27.15 -4.62
C ASN A 212 9.06 -27.07 -3.14
N GLN A 213 10.22 -27.62 -2.77
CA GLN A 213 10.80 -27.43 -1.45
C GLN A 213 11.46 -26.06 -1.40
N ILE A 214 11.04 -25.25 -0.44
CA ILE A 214 11.45 -23.84 -0.35
C ILE A 214 11.60 -23.39 1.10
N HIS A 215 12.48 -22.42 1.34
CA HIS A 215 12.49 -21.63 2.56
C HIS A 215 11.50 -20.48 2.41
N ALA A 216 10.49 -20.42 3.26
CA ALA A 216 9.51 -19.33 3.29
C ALA A 216 9.87 -18.34 4.39
N VAL A 217 10.26 -17.12 4.02
CA VAL A 217 10.72 -16.06 4.95
C VAL A 217 9.70 -14.94 5.01
N ALA A 218 9.29 -14.53 6.22
CA ALA A 218 8.37 -13.41 6.38
C ALA A 218 8.60 -12.63 7.68
N GLY A 219 8.85 -11.30 7.53
CA GLY A 219 8.96 -10.31 8.60
C GLY A 219 7.73 -9.39 8.66
N LEU A 220 6.55 -9.99 8.87
CA LEU A 220 5.23 -9.33 8.91
C LEU A 220 4.56 -9.52 10.27
N GLY A 221 3.64 -8.61 10.62
CA GLY A 221 2.83 -8.75 11.84
C GLY A 221 1.91 -9.99 11.87
N ASN A 222 1.61 -10.58 10.72
CA ASN A 222 0.91 -11.87 10.60
C ASN A 222 1.53 -12.70 9.46
N PRO A 223 2.64 -13.42 9.71
CA PRO A 223 3.33 -14.21 8.69
C PRO A 223 2.57 -15.49 8.30
N GLY A 224 1.67 -15.98 9.16
CA GLY A 224 0.91 -17.21 8.91
C GLY A 224 0.16 -17.18 7.58
N ARG A 225 -0.49 -16.05 7.25
CA ARG A 225 -1.21 -15.92 5.98
C ARG A 225 -0.32 -16.11 4.75
N PHE A 226 0.91 -15.63 4.80
CA PHE A 226 1.88 -15.83 3.71
C PHE A 226 2.29 -17.30 3.59
N PHE A 227 2.59 -17.96 4.70
CA PHE A 227 2.96 -19.37 4.71
C PHE A 227 1.80 -20.26 4.23
N ASP A 228 0.59 -19.98 4.68
CA ASP A 228 -0.60 -20.70 4.25
C ASP A 228 -0.86 -20.52 2.74
N THR A 229 -0.60 -19.33 2.20
CA THR A 229 -0.68 -19.05 0.76
C THR A 229 0.30 -19.93 -0.01
N LEU A 230 1.57 -20.02 0.40
CA LEU A 230 2.55 -20.87 -0.27
C LEU A 230 2.19 -22.37 -0.17
N SER A 231 1.69 -22.82 0.98
CA SER A 231 1.20 -24.20 1.14
C SER A 231 0.01 -24.50 0.24
N GLN A 232 -0.92 -23.55 0.06
CA GLN A 232 -2.05 -23.69 -0.87
C GLN A 232 -1.63 -23.74 -2.35
N LEU A 233 -0.46 -23.18 -2.66
CA LEU A 233 0.18 -23.30 -3.98
C LEU A 233 0.98 -24.60 -4.15
N ASN A 234 0.83 -25.57 -3.23
CA ASN A 234 1.50 -26.86 -3.21
C ASN A 234 3.03 -26.80 -3.04
N PHE A 235 3.54 -25.79 -2.36
CA PHE A 235 4.93 -25.77 -1.93
C PHE A 235 5.11 -26.53 -0.61
N ASP A 236 6.20 -27.28 -0.51
CA ASP A 236 6.72 -27.85 0.73
C ASP A 236 7.62 -26.79 1.39
N ILE A 237 7.12 -26.16 2.46
CA ILE A 237 7.72 -24.95 3.01
C ILE A 237 8.41 -25.20 4.34
N GLU A 238 9.66 -24.77 4.45
CA GLU A 238 10.31 -24.53 5.72
C GLU A 238 10.05 -23.08 6.16
N ARG A 239 9.36 -22.90 7.31
CA ARG A 239 8.85 -21.58 7.77
C ARG A 239 9.89 -20.85 8.58
N HIS A 240 10.24 -19.63 8.18
CA HIS A 240 11.15 -18.72 8.89
C HIS A 240 10.42 -17.41 9.22
N PRO A 241 9.66 -17.35 10.33
CA PRO A 241 9.01 -16.12 10.77
C PRO A 241 10.00 -15.18 11.45
N PHE A 242 9.96 -13.90 11.07
CA PHE A 242 10.72 -12.82 11.70
C PHE A 242 9.77 -11.78 12.31
N PRO A 243 10.25 -10.94 13.24
CA PRO A 243 9.46 -9.82 13.77
C PRO A 243 9.00 -8.87 12.66
N ASP A 244 7.86 -8.18 12.86
CA ASP A 244 7.41 -7.17 11.91
C ASP A 244 8.45 -6.06 11.75
N HIS A 245 8.69 -5.66 10.51
CA HIS A 245 9.74 -4.71 10.13
C HIS A 245 11.17 -5.14 10.49
N HIS A 246 11.43 -6.45 10.56
CA HIS A 246 12.79 -6.98 10.78
C HIS A 246 13.79 -6.39 9.78
N GLN A 247 14.96 -5.99 10.27
CA GLN A 247 16.08 -5.54 9.44
C GLN A 247 16.90 -6.75 9.05
N PHE A 248 16.66 -7.27 7.85
CA PHE A 248 17.35 -8.45 7.36
C PHE A 248 18.84 -8.23 7.16
N GLU A 249 19.61 -9.25 7.45
CA GLU A 249 21.02 -9.38 7.14
C GLU A 249 21.27 -10.61 6.26
N GLU A 250 22.35 -10.66 5.50
CA GLU A 250 22.64 -11.82 4.64
C GLU A 250 22.76 -13.13 5.42
N SER A 251 23.17 -13.06 6.67
CA SER A 251 23.23 -14.19 7.60
C SER A 251 21.88 -14.82 7.89
N ASP A 252 20.77 -14.08 7.80
CA ASP A 252 19.42 -14.62 7.98
C ASP A 252 19.03 -15.62 6.88
N PHE A 253 19.77 -15.65 5.77
CA PHE A 253 19.56 -16.51 4.60
C PHE A 253 20.64 -17.59 4.42
N GLY A 254 21.40 -17.86 5.45
CA GLY A 254 22.52 -18.81 5.47
C GLY A 254 22.11 -20.28 5.55
N PHE A 255 21.01 -20.68 4.86
CA PHE A 255 20.56 -22.07 4.82
C PHE A 255 21.57 -22.96 4.11
N LEU A 256 21.81 -24.17 4.67
CA LEU A 256 22.88 -25.08 4.24
C LEU A 256 22.57 -25.79 2.91
N ASP A 257 21.30 -25.89 2.57
CA ASP A 257 20.85 -26.49 1.30
C ASP A 257 20.85 -25.46 0.14
N HIS A 258 20.32 -25.89 -1.02
CA HIS A 258 20.23 -25.05 -2.22
C HIS A 258 18.78 -24.70 -2.60
N HIS A 259 17.81 -24.88 -1.70
CA HIS A 259 16.42 -24.61 -1.98
C HIS A 259 16.19 -23.10 -2.21
N PRO A 260 15.23 -22.72 -3.07
CA PRO A 260 14.84 -21.34 -3.25
C PRO A 260 14.32 -20.73 -1.93
N ILE A 261 14.58 -19.45 -1.76
CA ILE A 261 14.10 -18.68 -0.62
C ILE A 261 13.01 -17.74 -1.12
N ILE A 262 11.79 -17.94 -0.64
CA ILE A 262 10.64 -17.12 -1.04
C ILE A 262 10.25 -16.20 0.11
N MET A 263 10.16 -14.91 -0.17
CA MET A 263 9.71 -13.91 0.80
C MET A 263 8.55 -13.08 0.27
N THR A 264 8.00 -12.20 1.11
CA THR A 264 6.98 -11.25 0.67
C THR A 264 7.62 -10.10 -0.12
N GLU A 265 6.85 -9.44 -1.00
CA GLU A 265 7.33 -8.25 -1.73
C GLU A 265 7.76 -7.13 -0.77
N LYS A 266 7.07 -7.00 0.38
CA LYS A 266 7.42 -6.02 1.43
C LYS A 266 8.78 -6.31 2.06
N ASP A 267 9.08 -7.58 2.33
CA ASP A 267 10.37 -7.99 2.89
C ASP A 267 11.48 -7.85 1.85
N ALA A 268 11.21 -8.20 0.60
CA ALA A 268 12.15 -8.07 -0.51
C ALA A 268 12.65 -6.62 -0.70
N ALA A 269 11.79 -5.64 -0.46
CA ALA A 269 12.16 -4.23 -0.52
C ALA A 269 13.31 -3.86 0.44
N ARG A 270 13.48 -4.61 1.55
CA ARG A 270 14.56 -4.42 2.54
C ARG A 270 15.84 -5.17 2.17
N CYS A 271 15.76 -6.11 1.22
CA CYS A 271 16.85 -7.01 0.84
C CYS A 271 17.45 -6.69 -0.53
N LYS A 272 17.07 -5.59 -1.19
CA LYS A 272 17.45 -5.25 -2.58
C LYS A 272 18.95 -5.35 -2.89
N ASN A 273 19.81 -5.16 -1.90
CA ASN A 273 21.27 -5.14 -2.08
C ASN A 273 21.94 -6.47 -1.69
N PHE A 274 21.19 -7.51 -1.38
CA PHE A 274 21.75 -8.80 -0.98
C PHE A 274 22.24 -9.59 -2.19
N GLY A 275 23.42 -10.18 -2.08
CA GLY A 275 24.06 -10.93 -3.16
C GLY A 275 23.52 -12.35 -3.36
N ASN A 276 22.62 -12.85 -2.51
CA ASN A 276 22.17 -14.23 -2.55
C ASN A 276 21.24 -14.51 -3.77
N PRO A 277 21.67 -15.39 -4.72
CA PRO A 277 20.94 -15.66 -5.96
C PRO A 277 19.72 -16.57 -5.77
N ARG A 278 19.44 -17.06 -4.55
CA ARG A 278 18.30 -17.93 -4.25
C ARG A 278 17.06 -17.17 -3.82
N ILE A 279 17.16 -15.85 -3.61
CA ILE A 279 16.07 -15.06 -3.06
C ILE A 279 15.10 -14.62 -4.15
N TRP A 280 13.85 -14.98 -3.92
CA TRP A 280 12.70 -14.59 -4.73
C TRP A 280 11.63 -13.98 -3.83
N TYR A 281 10.74 -13.21 -4.40
CA TYR A 281 9.58 -12.74 -3.68
C TYR A 281 8.30 -13.02 -4.45
N LEU A 282 7.24 -13.30 -3.69
CA LEU A 282 5.90 -13.51 -4.22
C LEU A 282 5.20 -12.17 -4.35
N THR A 283 4.77 -11.82 -5.56
CA THR A 283 3.90 -10.68 -5.80
C THR A 283 2.44 -11.06 -5.60
N VAL A 284 1.63 -10.08 -5.20
CA VAL A 284 0.19 -10.23 -5.12
C VAL A 284 -0.49 -9.16 -5.98
N GLU A 285 -1.57 -9.54 -6.64
CA GLU A 285 -2.37 -8.64 -7.44
C GLU A 285 -3.81 -8.60 -6.92
N PRO A 286 -4.41 -7.39 -6.85
CA PRO A 286 -5.82 -7.25 -6.55
C PRO A 286 -6.68 -7.84 -7.66
N LYS A 287 -7.55 -8.78 -7.31
CA LYS A 287 -8.68 -9.17 -8.15
C LYS A 287 -9.90 -8.40 -7.66
N ILE A 288 -10.38 -7.52 -8.50
CA ILE A 288 -11.52 -6.62 -8.25
C ILE A 288 -12.29 -6.46 -9.54
N GLU A 289 -13.58 -6.18 -9.46
CA GLU A 289 -14.40 -5.97 -10.65
C GLU A 289 -13.91 -4.80 -11.49
N GLU A 290 -13.88 -4.99 -12.81
CA GLU A 290 -13.41 -3.96 -13.76
C GLU A 290 -14.32 -2.74 -13.78
N SER A 291 -15.60 -2.91 -13.46
CA SER A 291 -16.56 -1.83 -13.27
C SER A 291 -16.08 -0.76 -12.30
N PHE A 292 -15.36 -1.14 -11.24
CA PHE A 292 -14.79 -0.21 -10.27
C PHE A 292 -13.80 0.75 -10.91
N ILE A 293 -12.84 0.25 -11.70
CA ILE A 293 -11.82 1.12 -12.28
C ILE A 293 -12.40 2.00 -13.39
N ASN A 294 -13.40 1.52 -14.11
CA ASN A 294 -14.10 2.29 -15.14
C ASN A 294 -14.91 3.44 -14.52
N ASP A 295 -15.63 3.19 -13.43
CA ASP A 295 -16.36 4.23 -12.70
C ASP A 295 -15.39 5.23 -12.06
N LEU A 296 -14.29 4.78 -11.46
CA LEU A 296 -13.28 5.65 -10.88
C LEU A 296 -12.66 6.57 -11.93
N GLU A 297 -12.28 6.06 -13.10
CA GLU A 297 -11.77 6.86 -14.21
C GLU A 297 -12.80 7.89 -14.67
N SER A 298 -14.03 7.47 -14.91
CA SER A 298 -15.12 8.36 -15.32
C SER A 298 -15.34 9.51 -14.34
N ARG A 299 -15.32 9.20 -13.03
CA ARG A 299 -15.45 10.23 -11.98
C ARG A 299 -14.26 11.19 -11.99
N ILE A 300 -13.03 10.69 -12.12
CA ILE A 300 -11.84 11.55 -12.18
C ILE A 300 -11.95 12.53 -13.35
N ARG A 301 -12.32 12.03 -14.54
CA ARG A 301 -12.46 12.85 -15.76
C ARG A 301 -13.63 13.84 -15.70
N SER A 302 -14.64 13.59 -14.86
CA SER A 302 -15.80 14.47 -14.69
C SER A 302 -15.58 15.58 -13.66
N LEU A 303 -14.47 15.52 -12.90
CA LEU A 303 -14.15 16.59 -11.95
C LEU A 303 -13.78 17.86 -12.73
N PRO A 304 -14.28 19.04 -12.31
CA PRO A 304 -13.95 20.28 -12.98
C PRO A 304 -12.43 20.54 -12.85
N ASN A 305 -11.76 20.63 -14.00
CA ASN A 305 -10.49 21.33 -14.07
C ASN A 305 -10.88 22.81 -14.04
N ASP A 306 -10.70 23.49 -12.90
CA ASP A 306 -10.86 24.94 -12.88
C ASP A 306 -9.80 25.51 -13.86
N GLU A 307 -10.28 26.02 -15.05
CA GLU A 307 -9.48 26.74 -16.05
C GLU A 307 -8.94 28.06 -15.48
#